data_e1c037eb91053042467b4854f1fc8f9a
#
_entry.id   e1c037eb91053042467b4854f1fc8f9a
#
_cell.length_a   1.000
_cell.length_b   1.000
_cell.length_c   1.000
_cell.angle_alpha   90.00
_cell.angle_beta   90.00
_cell.angle_gamma   90.00
#
_symmetry.space_group_name_H-M   'P 1'
#
loop_
_entity.id
_entity.type
_entity.pdbx_description
1 polymer ?
#
loop_
_entity_poly.entity_id
_entity_poly.type
_entity_poly.pdbx_seq_one_letter_code
_entity_poly.pdbx_strand_id
1 'polypeptide(L)'
;MPNEVPVKLWAHIMVDFIIKLPLAQGYNTILVVCNWLTKMAYFIPITEKTSAEGLAKLFRDHVWKLHGLPESIISDRGVQFVAGLMKELNRMLEIETKLSTAFHPQTDRQMEHMNQELKQYLHIFIDHRQEQWPEWLGTVEFAYNNKVNSST
;
A
#
# COMPACT_ATOMS: atom_id res chain seq x y z
N MET A 1 24.41 -17.85 -22.30
CA MET A 1 23.11 -17.15 -22.15
C MET A 1 23.09 -16.42 -20.84
N PRO A 2 22.87 -15.11 -20.89
CA PRO A 2 22.66 -14.40 -19.64
C PRO A 2 21.39 -14.92 -19.00
N ASN A 3 21.49 -15.34 -17.77
CA ASN A 3 20.31 -15.66 -16.97
C ASN A 3 19.53 -14.37 -16.75
N GLU A 4 18.35 -14.28 -17.36
CA GLU A 4 17.45 -13.19 -17.06
C GLU A 4 17.05 -13.28 -15.60
N VAL A 5 17.34 -12.23 -14.83
CA VAL A 5 16.86 -12.12 -13.45
C VAL A 5 15.35 -11.96 -13.52
N PRO A 6 14.58 -12.87 -12.91
CA PRO A 6 13.13 -12.73 -12.93
C PRO A 6 12.72 -11.40 -12.33
N VAL A 7 11.84 -10.66 -13.03
CA VAL A 7 11.28 -9.41 -12.51
C VAL A 7 10.37 -9.74 -11.34
N LYS A 8 10.73 -9.24 -10.15
CA LYS A 8 9.90 -9.40 -8.97
C LYS A 8 8.77 -8.37 -9.03
N LEU A 9 7.52 -8.85 -9.16
CA LEU A 9 6.37 -7.98 -9.41
C LEU A 9 6.08 -6.99 -8.28
N TRP A 10 6.35 -7.33 -7.04
CA TRP A 10 6.10 -6.46 -5.89
C TRP A 10 7.39 -5.92 -5.29
N ALA A 11 8.42 -5.74 -6.12
CA ALA A 11 9.71 -5.22 -5.68
C ALA A 11 9.64 -3.74 -5.27
N HIS A 12 8.88 -2.94 -6.01
CA HIS A 12 8.76 -1.50 -5.78
C HIS A 12 7.31 -1.17 -5.48
N ILE A 13 7.05 -0.71 -4.27
CA ILE A 13 5.70 -0.44 -3.80
C ILE A 13 5.56 0.98 -3.31
N MET A 14 4.34 1.51 -3.45
CA MET A 14 3.93 2.77 -2.86
C MET A 14 2.99 2.47 -1.69
N VAL A 15 3.22 3.11 -0.56
CA VAL A 15 2.37 3.03 0.62
C VAL A 15 1.83 4.42 0.93
N ASP A 16 0.52 4.54 1.01
CA ASP A 16 -0.13 5.81 1.29
C ASP A 16 -1.40 5.59 2.12
N PHE A 17 -2.01 6.69 2.54
CA PHE A 17 -3.19 6.66 3.39
C PHE A 17 -4.25 7.61 2.84
N ILE A 18 -5.49 7.17 2.92
CA ILE A 18 -6.64 8.05 2.74
C ILE A 18 -7.21 8.26 4.14
N ILE A 19 -7.10 9.49 4.62
CA ILE A 19 -7.39 9.85 6.01
C ILE A 19 -8.71 10.62 6.12
N LYS A 20 -9.19 10.77 7.36
CA LYS A 20 -10.37 11.57 7.69
C LYS A 20 -11.64 11.11 6.98
N LEU A 21 -11.76 9.82 6.80
CA LEU A 21 -12.97 9.24 6.23
C LEU A 21 -14.08 9.17 7.27
N PRO A 22 -15.35 9.07 6.83
CA PRO A 22 -16.45 8.84 7.77
C PRO A 22 -16.20 7.59 8.60
N LEU A 23 -16.37 7.68 9.91
CA LEU A 23 -16.22 6.53 10.79
C LEU A 23 -17.30 5.50 10.44
N ALA A 24 -16.87 4.30 10.07
CA ALA A 24 -17.76 3.22 9.69
C ALA A 24 -17.16 1.91 10.17
N GLN A 25 -17.93 1.11 10.89
CA GLN A 25 -17.50 -0.22 11.39
C GLN A 25 -16.18 -0.19 12.15
N GLY A 26 -15.87 0.94 12.81
CA GLY A 26 -14.64 1.12 13.57
C GLY A 26 -13.45 1.63 12.78
N TYR A 27 -13.62 1.93 11.49
CA TYR A 27 -12.54 2.38 10.61
C TYR A 27 -12.78 3.80 10.10
N ASN A 28 -11.72 4.56 9.91
CA ASN A 28 -11.78 5.93 9.38
C ASN A 28 -10.65 6.25 8.40
N THR A 29 -9.86 5.27 8.03
CA THR A 29 -8.67 5.44 7.19
C THR A 29 -8.51 4.23 6.29
N ILE A 30 -7.99 4.44 5.09
CA ILE A 30 -7.61 3.34 4.21
C ILE A 30 -6.09 3.35 4.03
N LEU A 31 -5.46 2.21 4.33
CA LEU A 31 -4.08 1.96 3.96
C LEU A 31 -4.07 1.48 2.50
N VAL A 32 -3.33 2.16 1.65
CA VAL A 32 -3.18 1.83 0.25
C VAL A 32 -1.78 1.32 0.01
N VAL A 33 -1.67 0.11 -0.53
CA VAL A 33 -0.38 -0.46 -0.95
C VAL A 33 -0.49 -0.74 -2.44
N CYS A 34 0.34 -0.09 -3.23
CA CYS A 34 0.26 -0.18 -4.69
C CYS A 34 1.57 -0.71 -5.27
N ASN A 35 1.46 -1.68 -6.18
CA ASN A 35 2.60 -2.14 -6.95
C ASN A 35 2.93 -1.10 -8.04
N TRP A 36 4.14 -0.54 -7.99
CA TRP A 36 4.53 0.50 -8.93
C TRP A 36 4.49 0.03 -10.39
N LEU A 37 4.90 -1.20 -10.63
CA LEU A 37 4.99 -1.72 -12.00
C LEU A 37 3.63 -1.96 -12.64
N THR A 38 2.74 -2.66 -11.94
CA THR A 38 1.44 -3.08 -12.50
C THR A 38 0.31 -2.12 -12.17
N LYS A 39 0.51 -1.23 -11.20
CA LYS A 39 -0.50 -0.32 -10.64
C LYS A 39 -1.61 -1.05 -9.85
N MET A 40 -1.50 -2.34 -9.65
CA MET A 40 -2.43 -3.08 -8.79
C MET A 40 -2.25 -2.66 -7.34
N ALA A 41 -3.35 -2.67 -6.60
CA ALA A 41 -3.35 -2.11 -5.24
C ALA A 41 -4.13 -2.99 -4.26
N TYR A 42 -3.77 -2.86 -2.99
CA TYR A 42 -4.54 -3.35 -1.85
C TYR A 42 -5.10 -2.16 -1.08
N PHE A 43 -6.37 -2.24 -0.72
CA PHE A 43 -7.06 -1.23 0.08
C PHE A 43 -7.45 -1.86 1.42
N ILE A 44 -6.82 -1.44 2.49
CA ILE A 44 -7.00 -2.06 3.80
C ILE A 44 -7.62 -1.03 4.75
N PRO A 45 -8.81 -1.33 5.33
CA PRO A 45 -9.42 -0.42 6.28
C PRO A 45 -8.65 -0.45 7.60
N ILE A 46 -8.37 0.73 8.12
CA ILE A 46 -7.66 0.91 9.39
C ILE A 46 -8.23 2.10 10.15
N THR A 47 -7.71 2.33 11.33
CA THR A 47 -7.97 3.57 12.08
C THR A 47 -6.73 4.45 12.03
N GLU A 48 -6.92 5.75 12.19
CA GLU A 48 -5.80 6.70 12.29
C GLU A 48 -4.91 6.44 13.50
N LYS A 49 -5.39 5.67 14.47
CA LYS A 49 -4.65 5.30 15.68
C LYS A 49 -3.83 4.02 15.51
N THR A 50 -3.85 3.41 14.34
CA THR A 50 -3.08 2.20 14.09
C THR A 50 -1.58 2.48 14.27
N SER A 51 -0.93 1.71 15.14
CA SER A 51 0.49 1.88 15.44
C SER A 51 1.37 1.40 14.29
N ALA A 52 2.65 1.77 14.32
CA ALA A 52 3.63 1.26 13.35
C ALA A 52 3.69 -0.26 13.36
N GLU A 53 3.64 -0.87 14.54
CA GLU A 53 3.57 -2.33 14.68
C GLU A 53 2.30 -2.90 14.03
N GLY A 54 1.16 -2.26 14.25
CA GLY A 54 -0.11 -2.66 13.63
C GLY A 54 -0.07 -2.57 12.11
N LEU A 55 0.50 -1.49 11.57
CA LEU A 55 0.68 -1.34 10.13
C LEU A 55 1.59 -2.43 9.56
N ALA A 56 2.68 -2.74 10.26
CA ALA A 56 3.60 -3.78 9.82
C ALA A 56 2.92 -5.16 9.76
N LYS A 57 2.06 -5.47 10.73
CA LYS A 57 1.29 -6.71 10.75
C LYS A 57 0.32 -6.79 9.57
N LEU A 58 -0.38 -5.72 9.28
CA LEU A 58 -1.28 -5.65 8.12
C LEU A 58 -0.52 -5.81 6.82
N PHE A 59 0.62 -5.15 6.70
CA PHE A 59 1.47 -5.26 5.54
C PHE A 59 1.96 -6.69 5.34
N ARG A 60 2.40 -7.34 6.42
CA ARG A 60 2.81 -8.74 6.38
C ARG A 60 1.69 -9.64 5.87
N ASP A 61 0.50 -9.50 6.42
CA ASP A 61 -0.59 -10.43 6.18
C ASP A 61 -1.23 -10.25 4.81
N HIS A 62 -1.26 -9.03 4.28
CA HIS A 62 -1.93 -8.70 3.02
C HIS A 62 -1.01 -8.65 1.81
N VAL A 63 0.23 -8.27 2.01
CA VAL A 63 1.15 -8.03 0.90
C VAL A 63 2.34 -8.97 0.95
N TRP A 64 3.04 -8.95 2.04
CA TRP A 64 4.32 -9.63 2.18
C TRP A 64 4.22 -11.15 2.16
N LYS A 65 3.20 -11.66 2.81
CA LYS A 65 2.90 -13.08 2.80
C LYS A 65 2.70 -13.62 1.38
N LEU A 66 2.13 -12.82 0.50
CA LEU A 66 1.82 -13.20 -0.87
C LEU A 66 2.97 -12.91 -1.86
N HIS A 67 3.70 -11.83 -1.66
CA HIS A 67 4.63 -11.30 -2.66
C HIS A 67 6.07 -11.22 -2.19
N GLY A 68 6.35 -11.50 -0.94
CA GLY A 68 7.68 -11.37 -0.36
C GLY A 68 8.02 -9.92 -0.02
N LEU A 69 9.28 -9.72 0.38
CA LEU A 69 9.78 -8.41 0.77
C LEU A 69 9.95 -7.48 -0.43
N PRO A 70 9.52 -6.23 -0.31
CA PRO A 70 9.82 -5.25 -1.34
C PRO A 70 11.30 -4.83 -1.29
N GLU A 71 11.83 -4.44 -2.44
CA GLU A 71 13.16 -3.85 -2.53
C GLU A 71 13.13 -2.36 -2.21
N SER A 72 12.04 -1.68 -2.55
CA SER A 72 11.87 -0.27 -2.22
C SER A 72 10.43 0.02 -1.81
N ILE A 73 10.30 0.95 -0.87
CA ILE A 73 9.01 1.49 -0.45
C ILE A 73 9.04 2.99 -0.65
N ILE A 74 8.01 3.51 -1.29
CA ILE A 74 7.85 4.94 -1.53
C ILE A 74 6.56 5.39 -0.84
N SER A 75 6.62 6.53 -0.17
CA SER A 75 5.46 7.12 0.50
C SER A 75 5.60 8.64 0.51
N ASP A 76 4.47 9.33 0.37
CA ASP A 76 4.42 10.78 0.51
C ASP A 76 4.60 11.24 1.97
N ARG A 77 4.54 10.30 2.92
CA ARG A 77 4.78 10.60 4.34
C ARG A 77 6.25 10.74 4.71
N GLY A 78 7.16 10.51 3.77
CA GLY A 78 8.57 10.80 3.93
C GLY A 78 9.42 9.65 4.45
N VAL A 79 10.71 9.93 4.55
CA VAL A 79 11.76 8.94 4.86
C VAL A 79 11.58 8.35 6.26
N GLN A 80 11.21 9.17 7.23
CA GLN A 80 11.08 8.69 8.62
C GLN A 80 9.96 7.67 8.76
N PHE A 81 8.85 7.89 8.06
CA PHE A 81 7.76 6.93 8.06
C PHE A 81 8.19 5.60 7.44
N VAL A 82 8.84 5.63 6.30
CA VAL A 82 9.31 4.43 5.60
C VAL A 82 10.33 3.69 6.47
N ALA A 83 11.26 4.40 7.07
CA ALA A 83 12.28 3.81 7.97
C ALA A 83 11.62 3.14 9.18
N GLY A 84 10.61 3.80 9.77
CA GLY A 84 9.86 3.24 10.90
C GLY A 84 9.12 1.96 10.53
N LEU A 85 8.47 1.96 9.38
CA LEU A 85 7.78 0.77 8.88
C LEU A 85 8.75 -0.38 8.63
N MET A 86 9.88 -0.11 7.99
CA MET A 86 10.90 -1.13 7.72
C MET A 86 11.49 -1.68 9.01
N LYS A 87 11.71 -0.83 10.00
CA LYS A 87 12.20 -1.26 11.32
C LYS A 87 11.25 -2.26 11.96
N GLU A 88 9.94 -1.98 11.92
CA GLU A 88 8.95 -2.89 12.49
C GLU A 88 8.84 -4.19 11.69
N LEU A 89 8.93 -4.13 10.37
CA LEU A 89 8.93 -5.32 9.52
C LEU A 89 10.15 -6.21 9.82
N ASN A 90 11.33 -5.61 9.97
CA ASN A 90 12.55 -6.35 10.31
C ASN A 90 12.45 -6.97 11.69
N ARG A 91 11.89 -6.26 12.66
CA ARG A 91 11.69 -6.79 14.00
C ARG A 91 10.77 -8.01 13.98
N MET A 92 9.70 -7.95 13.22
CA MET A 92 8.73 -9.05 13.13
C MET A 92 9.34 -10.31 12.51
N LEU A 93 10.31 -10.15 11.65
CA LEU A 93 11.01 -11.29 11.02
C LEU A 93 12.17 -11.81 11.84
N GLU A 94 12.56 -11.13 12.90
CA GLU A 94 13.78 -11.41 13.63
C GLU A 94 15.03 -11.42 12.76
N ILE A 95 14.97 -10.70 11.63
CA ILE A 95 16.10 -10.56 10.72
C ILE A 95 16.87 -9.31 11.11
N GLU A 96 18.13 -9.48 11.49
CA GLU A 96 19.02 -8.35 11.68
C GLU A 96 19.09 -7.52 10.40
N THR A 97 19.23 -6.23 10.59
CA THR A 97 19.16 -5.13 9.63
C THR A 97 20.13 -5.21 8.44
N LYS A 98 20.29 -6.36 7.81
CA LYS A 98 21.04 -6.48 6.56
C LYS A 98 20.15 -6.52 5.32
N LEU A 99 18.85 -6.37 5.50
CA LEU A 99 17.97 -6.16 4.36
C LEU A 99 18.18 -4.73 3.88
N SER A 100 18.98 -4.59 2.87
CA SER A 100 19.18 -3.35 2.17
C SER A 100 17.95 -3.07 1.32
N THR A 101 16.85 -2.67 1.94
CA THR A 101 15.77 -2.07 1.18
C THR A 101 16.20 -0.65 0.88
N ALA A 102 16.40 -0.37 -0.38
CA ALA A 102 16.77 0.96 -0.82
C ALA A 102 15.56 1.88 -0.64
N PHE A 103 15.73 2.93 0.15
CA PHE A 103 14.71 3.94 0.32
C PHE A 103 14.81 4.95 -0.80
N HIS A 104 13.77 5.06 -1.61
CA HIS A 104 13.63 6.14 -2.56
C HIS A 104 12.49 7.04 -2.09
N PRO A 105 12.81 8.06 -1.26
CA PRO A 105 11.77 8.92 -0.71
C PRO A 105 11.20 9.92 -1.71
N GLN A 106 11.71 9.92 -2.93
CA GLN A 106 11.27 10.87 -3.94
C GLN A 106 10.06 10.32 -4.67
N THR A 107 8.93 10.99 -4.49
CA THR A 107 7.79 10.79 -5.36
C THR A 107 8.08 11.50 -6.68
N ASP A 108 7.99 10.78 -7.79
CA ASP A 108 8.01 11.43 -9.08
C ASP A 108 6.59 11.90 -9.45
N ARG A 109 6.52 12.68 -10.53
CA ARG A 109 5.26 13.25 -11.00
C ARG A 109 4.22 12.19 -11.37
N GLN A 110 4.65 11.06 -11.90
CA GLN A 110 3.76 9.96 -12.26
C GLN A 110 3.13 9.31 -11.05
N MET A 111 3.89 9.16 -9.97
CA MET A 111 3.39 8.60 -8.72
C MET A 111 2.36 9.51 -8.07
N GLU A 112 2.63 10.81 -8.04
CA GLU A 112 1.68 11.78 -7.51
C GLU A 112 0.37 11.76 -8.29
N HIS A 113 0.46 11.69 -9.62
CA HIS A 113 -0.71 11.64 -10.49
C HIS A 113 -1.52 10.37 -10.25
N MET A 114 -0.87 9.22 -10.21
CA MET A 114 -1.52 7.94 -9.93
C MET A 114 -2.19 7.94 -8.56
N ASN A 115 -1.51 8.48 -7.56
CA ASN A 115 -2.03 8.57 -6.20
C ASN A 115 -3.28 9.45 -6.15
N GLN A 116 -3.29 10.58 -6.86
CA GLN A 116 -4.45 11.45 -6.95
C GLN A 116 -5.64 10.75 -7.62
N GLU A 117 -5.41 10.05 -8.72
CA GLU A 117 -6.47 9.31 -9.41
C GLU A 117 -7.07 8.24 -8.50
N LEU A 118 -6.23 7.51 -7.81
CA LEU A 118 -6.65 6.46 -6.90
C LEU A 118 -7.45 7.02 -5.73
N LYS A 119 -7.01 8.14 -5.15
CA LYS A 119 -7.73 8.83 -4.09
C LYS A 119 -9.10 9.33 -4.57
N GLN A 120 -9.16 9.91 -5.76
CA GLN A 120 -10.43 10.36 -6.33
C GLN A 120 -11.39 9.20 -6.53
N TYR A 121 -10.90 8.08 -7.07
CA TYR A 121 -11.70 6.87 -7.25
C TYR A 121 -12.29 6.38 -5.94
N LEU A 122 -11.48 6.31 -4.90
CA LEU A 122 -11.93 5.86 -3.58
C LEU A 122 -12.88 6.85 -2.91
N HIS A 123 -12.64 8.15 -3.05
CA HIS A 123 -13.56 9.16 -2.50
C HIS A 123 -14.94 9.10 -3.14
N ILE A 124 -15.02 8.94 -4.44
CA ILE A 124 -16.30 8.76 -5.14
C ILE A 124 -17.04 7.56 -4.59
N PHE A 125 -16.35 6.44 -4.43
CA PHE A 125 -16.93 5.23 -3.87
C PHE A 125 -17.44 5.45 -2.43
N ILE A 126 -16.61 6.06 -1.59
CA ILE A 126 -16.95 6.29 -0.18
C ILE A 126 -18.12 7.26 -0.03
N ASP A 127 -18.19 8.31 -0.85
CA ASP A 127 -19.29 9.27 -0.82
C ASP A 127 -20.63 8.60 -1.05
N HIS A 128 -20.65 7.54 -1.84
CA HIS A 128 -21.86 6.77 -2.09
C HIS A 128 -22.18 5.72 -1.01
N ARG A 129 -21.22 5.39 -0.14
CA ARG A 129 -21.36 4.28 0.81
C ARG A 129 -20.80 4.61 2.19
N GLN A 130 -21.10 5.80 2.71
CA GLN A 130 -20.45 6.36 3.89
C GLN A 130 -20.49 5.49 5.14
N GLU A 131 -21.58 4.74 5.36
CA GLU A 131 -21.73 3.93 6.58
C GLU A 131 -21.18 2.50 6.43
N GLN A 132 -20.95 2.05 5.20
CA GLN A 132 -20.60 0.66 4.91
C GLN A 132 -19.35 0.54 4.05
N TRP A 133 -18.58 1.61 3.90
CA TRP A 133 -17.45 1.61 3.00
C TRP A 133 -16.41 0.51 3.32
N PRO A 134 -16.12 0.16 4.61
CA PRO A 134 -15.14 -0.91 4.85
C PRO A 134 -15.60 -2.26 4.33
N GLU A 135 -16.88 -2.54 4.43
CA GLU A 135 -17.47 -3.80 3.96
C GLU A 135 -17.33 -3.98 2.45
N TRP A 136 -17.41 -2.88 1.69
CA TRP A 136 -17.35 -2.91 0.24
C TRP A 136 -15.95 -2.72 -0.32
N LEU A 137 -14.96 -2.50 0.53
CA LEU A 137 -13.61 -2.15 0.10
C LEU A 137 -12.96 -3.26 -0.72
N GLY A 138 -13.19 -4.52 -0.36
CA GLY A 138 -12.69 -5.66 -1.14
C GLY A 138 -13.26 -5.71 -2.56
N THR A 139 -14.55 -5.36 -2.71
CA THR A 139 -15.19 -5.29 -4.02
C THR A 139 -14.59 -4.16 -4.86
N VAL A 140 -14.34 -3.02 -4.25
CA VAL A 140 -13.72 -1.87 -4.93
C VAL A 140 -12.28 -2.21 -5.35
N GLU A 141 -11.55 -2.88 -4.50
CA GLU A 141 -10.19 -3.34 -4.78
C GLU A 141 -10.18 -4.26 -6.00
N PHE A 142 -11.08 -5.22 -6.04
CA PHE A 142 -11.23 -6.13 -7.17
C PHE A 142 -11.54 -5.37 -8.46
N ALA A 143 -12.50 -4.46 -8.42
CA ALA A 143 -12.90 -3.68 -9.59
C ALA A 143 -11.76 -2.78 -10.08
N TYR A 144 -11.04 -2.13 -9.17
CA TYR A 144 -9.89 -1.31 -9.51
C TYR A 144 -8.79 -2.14 -10.17
N ASN A 145 -8.42 -3.25 -9.58
CA ASN A 145 -7.36 -4.11 -10.10
C ASN A 145 -7.73 -4.73 -11.45
N ASN A 146 -8.99 -5.05 -11.63
CA ASN A 146 -9.48 -5.57 -12.90
C ASN A 146 -9.40 -4.52 -14.00
N LYS A 147 -9.74 -3.27 -13.70
CA LYS A 147 -9.61 -2.15 -14.63
C LYS A 147 -8.15 -1.92 -15.04
N VAL A 148 -7.24 -1.97 -14.07
CA VAL A 148 -5.81 -1.81 -14.31
C VAL A 148 -5.28 -2.94 -15.21
N ASN A 149 -5.65 -4.18 -14.95
CA ASN A 149 -5.26 -5.31 -15.76
C ASN A 149 -5.74 -5.19 -17.21
N SER A 150 -6.95 -4.71 -17.42
CA SER A 150 -7.51 -4.59 -18.78
C SER A 150 -6.89 -3.44 -19.59
N SER A 151 -6.20 -2.49 -18.94
CA SER A 151 -5.55 -1.38 -19.64
C SER A 151 -4.06 -1.64 -19.94
N THR A 152 -3.54 -2.80 -19.58
CA THR A 152 -2.15 -3.17 -19.90
C THR A 152 -2.06 -4.09 -21.12
#